data_74e06c1b34abf34016221d4c3ebf9577
#
_entry.id   74e06c1b34abf34016221d4c3ebf9577
#
_cell.length_a   1.000
_cell.length_b   1.000
_cell.length_c   1.000
_cell.angle_alpha   90.00
_cell.angle_beta   90.00
_cell.angle_gamma   90.00
#
_symmetry.space_group_name_H-M   'P 1'
#
loop_
_entity.id
_entity.type
_entity.pdbx_description
1 polymer ?
#
loop_
_entity_poly.entity_id
_entity_poly.type
_entity_poly.pdbx_seq_one_letter_code
_entity_poly.pdbx_strand_id
1 'polypeptide(L)'
;MIIILSPISCGGGPTAPPSVPHQWTLTWSDEFNGPDGSAPDATKWNYDQGGGGWGNTELQTYTNHLDNAYIQGGNLVIQTKQETYINPVDGITRDYTSARLLTAGKFAQAHGRFEARLKIPYGQGMWPAFWLLGNNISTVGFPDCGEIDIMENIGSEPSIVHGGMHGPGPSGINSRTAAYTLPDNRRFADGFHLFAVEWDTNQARFYVDSTLYETVNKSDVITSGQWVFDHPFFIILNVAVGGSWPGSPDSTTVFPQQMRVDYVRVYQ
;
A
#
# COMPACT_ATOMS: atom_id res chain seq x y z
N MET A 1 -9.90 -25.28 -70.19
CA MET A 1 -9.19 -24.18 -69.60
C MET A 1 -9.22 -24.45 -68.09
N ILE A 2 -8.11 -25.04 -67.57
CA ILE A 2 -8.00 -25.51 -66.19
C ILE A 2 -7.26 -24.41 -65.46
N ILE A 3 -7.91 -23.79 -64.43
CA ILE A 3 -7.29 -22.77 -63.55
C ILE A 3 -6.67 -23.50 -62.35
N ILE A 4 -5.36 -23.47 -62.25
CA ILE A 4 -4.59 -23.97 -61.10
C ILE A 4 -4.52 -22.85 -60.08
N LEU A 5 -5.15 -23.02 -58.90
CA LEU A 5 -5.02 -22.17 -57.73
C LEU A 5 -3.81 -22.64 -56.90
N SER A 6 -2.79 -21.81 -56.78
CA SER A 6 -1.66 -22.01 -55.87
C SER A 6 -2.06 -21.71 -54.42
N PRO A 7 -1.61 -22.48 -53.41
CA PRO A 7 -1.91 -22.18 -52.03
C PRO A 7 -1.02 -21.03 -51.53
N ILE A 8 -1.65 -20.04 -50.88
CA ILE A 8 -0.97 -18.96 -50.18
C ILE A 8 -0.40 -19.55 -48.87
N SER A 9 0.90 -19.56 -48.73
CA SER A 9 1.60 -19.92 -47.50
C SER A 9 1.48 -18.77 -46.53
N CYS A 10 0.73 -18.95 -45.41
CA CYS A 10 0.77 -18.07 -44.27
C CYS A 10 2.10 -18.24 -43.52
N GLY A 11 3.03 -17.31 -43.71
CA GLY A 11 4.27 -17.24 -42.95
C GLY A 11 3.94 -16.91 -41.50
N GLY A 12 4.11 -17.87 -40.59
CA GLY A 12 4.12 -17.62 -39.16
C GLY A 12 5.31 -16.75 -38.81
N GLY A 13 5.07 -15.54 -38.31
CA GLY A 13 6.11 -14.69 -37.73
C GLY A 13 6.77 -15.38 -36.53
N PRO A 14 8.02 -14.99 -36.19
CA PRO A 14 8.73 -15.59 -35.07
C PRO A 14 7.93 -15.39 -33.77
N THR A 15 7.53 -16.50 -33.16
CA THR A 15 6.96 -16.49 -31.81
C THR A 15 8.03 -15.99 -30.86
N ALA A 16 7.73 -14.94 -30.08
CA ALA A 16 8.63 -14.48 -29.04
C ALA A 16 9.01 -15.65 -28.10
N PRO A 17 10.27 -15.79 -27.70
CA PRO A 17 10.66 -16.86 -26.79
C PRO A 17 9.85 -16.74 -25.50
N PRO A 18 9.51 -17.88 -24.85
CA PRO A 18 8.81 -17.84 -23.58
C PRO A 18 9.62 -17.05 -22.57
N SER A 19 9.00 -16.07 -21.91
CA SER A 19 9.64 -15.30 -20.85
C SER A 19 10.03 -16.27 -19.72
N VAL A 20 11.30 -16.30 -19.37
CA VAL A 20 11.77 -17.03 -18.18
C VAL A 20 11.09 -16.36 -16.97
N PRO A 21 10.37 -17.10 -16.11
CA PRO A 21 9.79 -16.52 -14.92
C PRO A 21 10.88 -15.84 -14.09
N HIS A 22 10.64 -14.60 -13.65
CA HIS A 22 11.58 -13.91 -12.78
C HIS A 22 11.76 -14.71 -11.49
N GLN A 23 13.00 -15.04 -11.14
CA GLN A 23 13.31 -15.75 -9.88
C GLN A 23 13.52 -14.69 -8.79
N TRP A 24 12.54 -14.56 -7.93
CA TRP A 24 12.58 -13.66 -6.78
C TRP A 24 13.46 -14.25 -5.66
N THR A 25 14.38 -13.42 -5.12
CA THR A 25 15.19 -13.75 -3.93
C THR A 25 14.70 -12.89 -2.77
N LEU A 26 14.29 -13.52 -1.67
CA LEU A 26 13.85 -12.83 -0.46
C LEU A 26 15.01 -12.01 0.14
N THR A 27 14.80 -10.70 0.30
CA THR A 27 15.79 -9.77 0.86
C THR A 27 15.41 -9.30 2.26
N TRP A 28 14.12 -9.23 2.57
CA TRP A 28 13.62 -8.83 3.88
C TRP A 28 12.22 -9.39 4.10
N SER A 29 11.90 -9.70 5.37
CA SER A 29 10.52 -10.05 5.75
C SER A 29 10.24 -9.77 7.22
N ASP A 30 8.93 -9.66 7.51
CA ASP A 30 8.38 -9.85 8.85
C ASP A 30 7.16 -10.76 8.76
N GLU A 31 7.23 -11.88 9.47
CA GLU A 31 6.19 -12.91 9.53
C GLU A 31 5.33 -12.76 10.80
N PHE A 32 5.56 -11.73 11.60
CA PHE A 32 4.82 -11.38 12.82
C PHE A 32 4.62 -12.53 13.82
N ASN A 33 5.61 -13.43 13.91
CA ASN A 33 5.60 -14.63 14.76
C ASN A 33 5.93 -14.35 16.25
N GLY A 34 5.84 -13.10 16.70
CA GLY A 34 6.02 -12.73 18.10
C GLY A 34 4.92 -13.29 19.01
N PRO A 35 5.12 -13.26 20.35
CA PRO A 35 4.09 -13.65 21.31
C PRO A 35 2.83 -12.80 21.21
N ASP A 36 1.67 -13.40 21.43
CA ASP A 36 0.40 -12.65 21.48
C ASP A 36 0.44 -11.54 22.54
N GLY A 37 -0.04 -10.36 22.15
CA GLY A 37 -0.02 -9.14 22.97
C GLY A 37 1.31 -8.40 23.00
N SER A 38 2.36 -8.90 22.33
CA SER A 38 3.63 -8.16 22.22
C SER A 38 3.57 -7.05 21.18
N ALA A 39 4.47 -6.08 21.31
CA ALA A 39 4.70 -5.07 20.28
C ALA A 39 5.33 -5.72 19.02
N PRO A 40 5.15 -5.15 17.83
CA PRO A 40 5.94 -5.45 16.65
C PRO A 40 7.44 -5.32 16.92
N ASP A 41 8.25 -6.08 16.16
CA ASP A 41 9.71 -6.11 16.32
C ASP A 41 10.31 -4.71 16.13
N ALA A 42 10.82 -4.13 17.21
CA ALA A 42 11.43 -2.81 17.23
C ALA A 42 12.74 -2.73 16.41
N THR A 43 13.31 -3.84 15.95
CA THR A 43 14.45 -3.84 15.01
C THR A 43 14.00 -3.63 13.56
N LYS A 44 12.72 -3.87 13.26
CA LYS A 44 12.11 -3.76 11.93
C LYS A 44 11.21 -2.55 11.78
N TRP A 45 10.48 -2.18 12.85
CA TRP A 45 9.43 -1.15 12.79
C TRP A 45 9.69 0.02 13.75
N ASN A 46 9.40 1.21 13.28
CA ASN A 46 9.21 2.43 14.04
C ASN A 46 7.73 2.79 14.05
N TYR A 47 7.38 3.79 14.86
CA TYR A 47 6.04 4.38 14.90
C TYR A 47 6.10 5.86 14.53
N ASP A 48 5.24 6.31 13.64
CA ASP A 48 4.84 7.69 13.59
C ASP A 48 3.85 7.95 14.72
N GLN A 49 3.99 9.07 15.40
CA GLN A 49 3.13 9.46 16.52
C GLN A 49 2.61 10.87 16.33
N GLY A 50 1.40 11.09 16.78
CA GLY A 50 0.76 12.41 16.74
C GLY A 50 -0.47 12.45 15.86
N GLY A 51 -1.02 13.64 15.74
CA GLY A 51 -2.19 13.96 14.93
C GLY A 51 -1.89 15.16 14.02
N GLY A 52 -2.91 15.94 13.70
CA GLY A 52 -2.74 17.14 12.86
C GLY A 52 -3.19 16.94 11.42
N GLY A 53 -3.87 15.82 11.15
CA GLY A 53 -4.50 15.55 9.86
C GLY A 53 -3.60 14.96 8.80
N TRP A 54 -2.30 14.80 9.05
CA TRP A 54 -1.32 14.10 8.20
C TRP A 54 -1.35 14.50 6.71
N GLY A 55 -1.73 15.76 6.42
CA GLY A 55 -1.88 16.30 5.07
C GLY A 55 -3.27 16.06 4.43
N ASN A 56 -4.11 15.21 5.03
CA ASN A 56 -5.38 14.74 4.46
C ASN A 56 -6.61 15.04 5.33
N THR A 57 -6.47 15.91 6.35
CA THR A 57 -7.53 16.19 7.35
C THR A 57 -8.01 14.95 8.13
N GLU A 58 -7.10 13.98 8.35
CA GLU A 58 -7.36 12.77 9.11
C GLU A 58 -7.68 13.09 10.58
N LEU A 59 -8.52 12.26 11.22
CA LEU A 59 -9.08 12.56 12.54
C LEU A 59 -8.37 11.88 13.71
N GLN A 60 -7.60 10.80 13.45
CA GLN A 60 -6.93 10.04 14.50
C GLN A 60 -5.65 10.71 15.02
N THR A 61 -5.27 10.29 16.21
CA THR A 61 -3.90 10.34 16.69
C THR A 61 -3.24 8.98 16.47
N TYR A 62 -2.11 8.93 15.79
CA TYR A 62 -1.27 7.74 15.77
C TYR A 62 -0.47 7.65 17.07
N THR A 63 -0.47 6.44 17.66
CA THR A 63 0.20 6.14 18.93
C THR A 63 1.15 4.95 18.77
N ASN A 64 2.01 4.73 19.75
CA ASN A 64 2.82 3.52 19.90
C ASN A 64 2.27 2.56 20.98
N HIS A 65 0.99 2.70 21.33
CA HIS A 65 0.36 1.88 22.36
C HIS A 65 0.08 0.47 21.85
N LEU A 66 0.20 -0.52 22.73
CA LEU A 66 -0.18 -1.90 22.44
C LEU A 66 -1.67 -2.06 22.12
N ASP A 67 -2.52 -1.11 22.52
CA ASP A 67 -3.93 -1.08 22.15
C ASP A 67 -4.16 -0.75 20.68
N ASN A 68 -3.18 -0.13 20.01
CA ASN A 68 -3.27 0.26 18.61
C ASN A 68 -2.40 -0.59 17.68
N ALA A 69 -1.29 -1.18 18.19
CA ALA A 69 -0.47 -2.10 17.39
C ALA A 69 0.13 -3.20 18.24
N TYR A 70 -0.19 -4.45 17.92
CA TYR A 70 0.25 -5.63 18.67
C TYR A 70 0.24 -6.88 17.81
N ILE A 71 0.94 -7.93 18.27
CA ILE A 71 0.93 -9.26 17.66
C ILE A 71 -0.23 -10.07 18.23
N GLN A 72 -0.97 -10.76 17.39
CA GLN A 72 -2.01 -11.70 17.82
C GLN A 72 -2.25 -12.79 16.78
N GLY A 73 -2.10 -14.05 17.20
CA GLY A 73 -2.35 -15.23 16.37
C GLY A 73 -1.44 -15.26 15.14
N GLY A 74 -0.17 -14.88 15.28
CA GLY A 74 0.78 -14.81 14.18
C GLY A 74 0.51 -13.69 13.17
N ASN A 75 -0.17 -12.62 13.59
CA ASN A 75 -0.42 -11.45 12.75
C ASN A 75 -0.06 -10.17 13.50
N LEU A 76 0.42 -9.16 12.78
CA LEU A 76 0.36 -7.79 13.25
C LEU A 76 -1.11 -7.33 13.19
N VAL A 77 -1.60 -6.78 14.28
CA VAL A 77 -2.90 -6.09 14.36
C VAL A 77 -2.67 -4.61 14.48
N ILE A 78 -3.17 -3.82 13.52
CA ILE A 78 -3.32 -2.37 13.66
C ILE A 78 -4.79 -2.11 13.99
N GLN A 79 -5.04 -1.58 15.18
CA GLN A 79 -6.39 -1.36 15.70
C GLN A 79 -6.72 0.11 15.78
N THR A 80 -7.82 0.50 15.16
CA THR A 80 -8.42 1.83 15.32
C THR A 80 -9.47 1.78 16.41
N LYS A 81 -9.46 2.78 17.28
CA LYS A 81 -10.42 2.92 18.38
C LYS A 81 -11.11 4.27 18.34
N GLN A 82 -12.37 4.30 18.69
CA GLN A 82 -13.06 5.54 19.04
C GLN A 82 -12.90 5.74 20.54
N GLU A 83 -12.07 6.68 20.92
CA GLU A 83 -11.79 7.02 22.33
C GLU A 83 -11.26 8.45 22.41
N THR A 84 -11.64 9.15 23.47
CA THR A 84 -11.09 10.49 23.72
C THR A 84 -9.63 10.37 24.16
N TYR A 85 -8.73 10.91 23.39
CA TYR A 85 -7.29 10.83 23.61
C TYR A 85 -6.65 12.23 23.56
N ILE A 86 -5.91 12.59 24.61
CA ILE A 86 -5.11 13.81 24.63
C ILE A 86 -3.71 13.45 24.14
N ASN A 87 -3.36 13.94 22.95
CA ASN A 87 -2.04 13.69 22.38
C ASN A 87 -0.95 14.42 23.20
N PRO A 88 0.02 13.70 23.79
CA PRO A 88 1.05 14.34 24.62
C PRO A 88 2.03 15.23 23.83
N VAL A 89 2.06 15.13 22.49
CA VAL A 89 2.96 15.90 21.63
C VAL A 89 2.43 17.31 21.39
N ASP A 90 1.13 17.44 21.12
CA ASP A 90 0.49 18.72 20.74
C ASP A 90 -0.56 19.21 21.75
N GLY A 91 -0.89 18.40 22.76
CA GLY A 91 -1.90 18.71 23.78
C GLY A 91 -3.34 18.72 23.25
N ILE A 92 -3.57 18.32 22.00
CA ILE A 92 -4.91 18.37 21.37
C ILE A 92 -5.66 17.07 21.66
N THR A 93 -6.92 17.22 22.08
CA THR A 93 -7.84 16.11 22.25
C THR A 93 -8.41 15.68 20.89
N ARG A 94 -8.38 14.37 20.64
CA ARG A 94 -8.99 13.74 19.46
C ARG A 94 -9.82 12.55 19.88
N ASP A 95 -10.76 12.17 19.02
CA ASP A 95 -11.75 11.13 19.34
C ASP A 95 -11.42 9.76 18.72
N TYR A 96 -10.24 9.64 18.11
CA TYR A 96 -9.80 8.38 17.51
C TYR A 96 -8.31 8.17 17.74
N THR A 97 -7.94 6.91 18.01
CA THR A 97 -6.54 6.46 18.02
C THR A 97 -6.33 5.36 17.00
N SER A 98 -5.10 5.26 16.50
CA SER A 98 -4.66 4.23 15.56
C SER A 98 -3.14 4.06 15.64
N ALA A 99 -2.54 3.25 14.74
CA ALA A 99 -1.11 3.16 14.59
C ALA A 99 -0.68 3.33 13.12
N ARG A 100 0.52 3.89 12.95
CA ARG A 100 1.25 3.98 11.70
C ARG A 100 2.67 3.49 11.93
N LEU A 101 2.99 2.32 11.34
CA LEU A 101 4.28 1.67 11.45
C LEU A 101 5.09 1.90 10.18
N LEU A 102 6.39 2.08 10.32
CA LEU A 102 7.29 2.34 9.21
C LEU A 102 8.64 1.67 9.39
N THR A 103 9.26 1.26 8.28
CA THR A 103 10.62 0.68 8.29
C THR A 103 11.73 1.72 8.07
N ALA A 104 11.40 3.02 8.04
CA ALA A 104 12.36 4.12 7.86
C ALA A 104 13.52 4.02 8.86
N GLY A 105 14.76 4.14 8.35
CA GLY A 105 15.99 4.00 9.14
C GLY A 105 16.34 2.57 9.56
N LYS A 106 15.53 1.56 9.18
CA LYS A 106 15.74 0.12 9.47
C LYS A 106 15.83 -0.71 8.20
N PHE A 107 14.92 -0.49 7.27
CA PHE A 107 14.93 -1.13 5.98
C PHE A 107 14.36 -0.18 4.90
N ALA A 108 15.03 -0.13 3.77
CA ALA A 108 14.55 0.47 2.53
C ALA A 108 15.24 -0.23 1.36
N GLN A 109 14.53 -0.41 0.25
CA GLN A 109 15.08 -1.04 -0.96
C GLN A 109 14.57 -0.30 -2.19
N ALA A 110 15.42 -0.22 -3.22
CA ALA A 110 15.02 0.20 -4.56
C ALA A 110 14.73 -1.02 -5.40
N HIS A 111 13.61 -0.98 -6.11
CA HIS A 111 13.17 -2.02 -7.04
C HIS A 111 12.92 -3.39 -6.37
N GLY A 112 12.30 -4.29 -7.14
CA GLY A 112 11.96 -5.62 -6.69
C GLY A 112 10.46 -5.82 -6.52
N ARG A 113 10.09 -6.82 -5.72
CA ARG A 113 8.71 -7.12 -5.37
C ARG A 113 8.50 -6.87 -3.88
N PHE A 114 7.53 -6.01 -3.56
CA PHE A 114 7.05 -5.78 -2.20
C PHE A 114 5.65 -6.35 -2.09
N GLU A 115 5.42 -7.19 -1.11
CA GLU A 115 4.12 -7.81 -0.90
C GLU A 115 3.74 -7.88 0.57
N ALA A 116 2.45 -7.77 0.85
CA ALA A 116 1.87 -8.06 2.15
C ALA A 116 0.60 -8.90 1.98
N ARG A 117 0.43 -9.89 2.84
CA ARG A 117 -0.83 -10.61 2.98
C ARG A 117 -1.58 -10.03 4.17
N LEU A 118 -2.69 -9.35 3.87
CA LEU A 118 -3.41 -8.63 4.91
C LEU A 118 -4.93 -8.69 4.71
N LYS A 119 -5.65 -8.47 5.82
CA LYS A 119 -7.10 -8.31 5.88
C LYS A 119 -7.38 -6.92 6.41
N ILE A 120 -8.15 -6.13 5.65
CA ILE A 120 -8.43 -4.74 5.98
C ILE A 120 -9.69 -4.57 6.83
N PRO A 121 -9.83 -3.46 7.59
CA PRO A 121 -11.08 -3.05 8.20
C PRO A 121 -12.12 -2.62 7.15
N TYR A 122 -13.35 -2.36 7.60
CA TYR A 122 -14.41 -1.77 6.78
C TYR A 122 -15.24 -0.77 7.59
N GLY A 123 -16.06 0.00 6.88
CA GLY A 123 -16.96 1.00 7.46
C GLY A 123 -16.58 2.42 7.06
N GLN A 124 -17.62 3.27 6.96
CA GLN A 124 -17.45 4.67 6.56
C GLN A 124 -16.33 5.35 7.35
N GLY A 125 -15.44 6.06 6.67
CA GLY A 125 -14.32 6.79 7.27
C GLY A 125 -13.09 5.95 7.61
N MET A 126 -13.06 4.62 7.36
CA MET A 126 -11.84 3.82 7.47
C MET A 126 -10.96 3.99 6.24
N TRP A 127 -9.65 4.12 6.46
CA TRP A 127 -8.66 4.25 5.38
C TRP A 127 -7.38 3.46 5.71
N PRO A 128 -7.41 2.14 5.51
CA PRO A 128 -6.22 1.30 5.61
C PRO A 128 -5.30 1.51 4.41
N ALA A 129 -3.98 1.45 4.66
CA ALA A 129 -2.97 1.55 3.62
C ALA A 129 -1.74 0.65 3.88
N PHE A 130 -1.22 0.10 2.79
CA PHE A 130 0.10 -0.51 2.66
C PHE A 130 0.81 0.18 1.50
N TRP A 131 1.85 0.92 1.79
CA TRP A 131 2.49 1.83 0.86
C TRP A 131 3.96 2.06 1.14
N LEU A 132 4.64 2.70 0.21
CA LEU A 132 6.07 2.97 0.27
C LEU A 132 6.31 4.48 0.10
N LEU A 133 7.28 5.00 0.83
CA LEU A 133 7.69 6.40 0.73
C LEU A 133 9.20 6.49 0.51
N GLY A 134 9.60 7.41 -0.35
CA GLY A 134 11.01 7.59 -0.70
C GLY A 134 11.90 7.89 0.51
N ASN A 135 13.00 7.14 0.67
CA ASN A 135 13.88 7.22 1.84
C ASN A 135 14.64 8.56 1.95
N ASN A 136 14.59 9.38 0.89
CA ASN A 136 15.17 10.74 0.85
C ASN A 136 14.18 11.85 1.23
N ILE A 137 12.98 11.51 1.78
CA ILE A 137 11.92 12.46 2.12
C ILE A 137 12.40 13.62 3.01
N SER A 138 13.28 13.35 3.97
CA SER A 138 13.82 14.38 4.86
C SER A 138 14.70 15.42 4.15
N THR A 139 15.17 15.10 2.94
CA THR A 139 16.07 15.96 2.14
C THR A 139 15.31 16.71 1.06
N VAL A 140 14.43 16.03 0.33
CA VAL A 140 13.75 16.61 -0.85
C VAL A 140 12.27 16.94 -0.60
N GLY A 141 11.65 16.33 0.43
CA GLY A 141 10.22 16.49 0.71
C GLY A 141 9.32 15.72 -0.27
N PHE A 142 8.00 15.75 0.01
CA PHE A 142 6.96 15.24 -0.91
C PHE A 142 6.50 16.39 -1.84
N PRO A 143 6.29 16.15 -3.13
CA PRO A 143 6.25 14.86 -3.83
C PRO A 143 7.59 14.40 -4.44
N ASP A 144 8.69 15.13 -4.25
CA ASP A 144 9.98 14.85 -4.89
C ASP A 144 10.63 13.54 -4.40
N CYS A 145 10.27 13.07 -3.20
CA CYS A 145 10.71 11.77 -2.70
C CYS A 145 10.00 10.58 -3.38
N GLY A 146 8.86 10.80 -4.02
CA GLY A 146 8.01 9.75 -4.57
C GLY A 146 7.25 8.94 -3.51
N GLU A 147 6.09 8.40 -3.91
CA GLU A 147 5.22 7.54 -3.11
C GLU A 147 4.67 6.42 -4.00
N ILE A 148 4.58 5.20 -3.48
CA ILE A 148 4.04 4.04 -4.18
C ILE A 148 2.98 3.40 -3.28
N ASP A 149 1.71 3.50 -3.66
CA ASP A 149 0.59 2.94 -2.90
C ASP A 149 0.28 1.55 -3.42
N ILE A 150 0.69 0.51 -2.65
CA ILE A 150 0.48 -0.88 -3.03
C ILE A 150 -0.97 -1.27 -2.80
N MET A 151 -1.56 -0.79 -1.73
CA MET A 151 -2.97 -0.97 -1.40
C MET A 151 -3.47 0.20 -0.55
N GLU A 152 -4.51 0.85 -1.01
CA GLU A 152 -5.37 1.74 -0.25
C GLU A 152 -6.83 1.30 -0.41
N ASN A 153 -7.62 1.49 0.64
CA ASN A 153 -9.07 1.30 0.58
C ASN A 153 -9.76 2.40 1.37
N ILE A 154 -10.91 2.84 0.90
CA ILE A 154 -11.83 3.64 1.70
C ILE A 154 -13.04 2.79 2.12
N GLY A 155 -13.39 2.87 3.38
CA GLY A 155 -14.37 1.96 3.97
C GLY A 155 -15.79 2.06 3.40
N SER A 156 -16.11 3.13 2.65
CA SER A 156 -17.34 3.27 1.87
C SER A 156 -17.34 2.44 0.58
N GLU A 157 -16.17 1.97 0.13
CA GLU A 157 -15.99 1.17 -1.08
C GLU A 157 -15.37 -0.19 -0.73
N PRO A 158 -16.08 -1.05 0.06
CA PRO A 158 -15.47 -2.21 0.70
C PRO A 158 -14.98 -3.32 -0.26
N SER A 159 -15.39 -3.26 -1.51
CA SER A 159 -14.96 -4.19 -2.58
C SER A 159 -13.90 -3.61 -3.52
N ILE A 160 -13.44 -2.37 -3.30
CA ILE A 160 -12.50 -1.68 -4.17
C ILE A 160 -11.22 -1.37 -3.41
N VAL A 161 -10.07 -1.63 -4.03
CA VAL A 161 -8.77 -1.13 -3.57
C VAL A 161 -8.14 -0.31 -4.68
N HIS A 162 -7.30 0.63 -4.25
CA HIS A 162 -6.58 1.53 -5.13
C HIS A 162 -5.08 1.29 -4.97
N GLY A 163 -4.34 1.50 -6.03
CA GLY A 163 -2.89 1.50 -6.02
C GLY A 163 -2.36 2.46 -7.06
N GLY A 164 -1.10 2.85 -6.90
CA GLY A 164 -0.51 3.78 -7.84
C GLY A 164 0.80 4.40 -7.38
N MET A 165 1.20 5.44 -8.08
CA MET A 165 2.44 6.16 -7.85
C MET A 165 2.19 7.67 -7.87
N HIS A 166 2.83 8.38 -6.93
CA HIS A 166 2.76 9.82 -6.80
C HIS A 166 4.17 10.42 -6.79
N GLY A 167 4.39 11.40 -7.64
CA GLY A 167 5.67 12.09 -7.78
C GLY A 167 5.49 13.53 -8.22
N PRO A 168 6.58 14.27 -8.49
CA PRO A 168 6.50 15.66 -8.90
C PRO A 168 5.98 15.82 -10.33
N GLY A 169 5.13 16.83 -10.51
CA GLY A 169 4.61 17.28 -11.78
C GLY A 169 4.68 18.79 -11.95
N PRO A 170 4.35 19.31 -13.14
CA PRO A 170 4.48 20.76 -13.46
C PRO A 170 3.64 21.67 -12.56
N SER A 171 2.57 21.15 -11.96
CA SER A 171 1.65 21.90 -11.11
C SER A 171 1.51 21.32 -9.70
N GLY A 172 2.51 20.56 -9.22
CA GLY A 172 2.50 19.89 -7.93
C GLY A 172 2.62 18.37 -8.07
N ILE A 173 1.64 17.62 -7.57
CA ILE A 173 1.66 16.16 -7.61
C ILE A 173 1.23 15.64 -8.98
N ASN A 174 1.99 14.69 -9.53
CA ASN A 174 1.64 13.88 -10.70
C ASN A 174 1.33 12.46 -10.24
N SER A 175 0.07 12.07 -10.38
CA SER A 175 -0.43 10.77 -9.92
C SER A 175 -0.75 9.84 -11.09
N ARG A 176 -0.44 8.55 -10.91
CA ARG A 176 -0.86 7.44 -11.76
C ARG A 176 -1.46 6.38 -10.89
N THR A 177 -2.77 6.27 -10.90
CA THR A 177 -3.53 5.40 -10.00
C THR A 177 -4.57 4.59 -10.77
N ALA A 178 -4.85 3.39 -10.28
CA ALA A 178 -5.95 2.56 -10.75
C ALA A 178 -6.66 1.89 -9.57
N ALA A 179 -7.85 1.35 -9.83
CA ALA A 179 -8.64 0.63 -8.87
C ALA A 179 -8.86 -0.82 -9.32
N TYR A 180 -8.91 -1.72 -8.35
CA TYR A 180 -9.32 -3.11 -8.55
C TYR A 180 -10.56 -3.41 -7.73
N THR A 181 -11.58 -3.95 -8.38
CA THR A 181 -12.83 -4.37 -7.73
C THR A 181 -12.87 -5.88 -7.59
N LEU A 182 -13.09 -6.38 -6.37
CA LEU A 182 -13.32 -7.81 -6.12
C LEU A 182 -14.55 -8.30 -6.91
N PRO A 183 -14.47 -9.46 -7.54
CA PRO A 183 -15.63 -10.10 -8.16
C PRO A 183 -16.77 -10.32 -7.15
N ASP A 184 -18.00 -10.34 -7.63
CA ASP A 184 -19.22 -10.69 -6.88
C ASP A 184 -19.53 -9.74 -5.69
N ASN A 185 -19.04 -8.50 -5.74
CA ASN A 185 -19.21 -7.49 -4.68
C ASN A 185 -18.78 -7.96 -3.28
N ARG A 186 -17.86 -8.92 -3.19
CA ARG A 186 -17.26 -9.35 -1.91
C ARG A 186 -16.45 -8.20 -1.31
N ARG A 187 -16.35 -8.17 0.00
CA ARG A 187 -15.53 -7.17 0.69
C ARG A 187 -14.12 -7.69 0.91
N PHE A 188 -13.14 -6.84 0.76
CA PHE A 188 -11.76 -7.15 1.15
C PHE A 188 -11.64 -7.45 2.66
N ALA A 189 -12.56 -6.94 3.46
CA ALA A 189 -12.65 -7.22 4.90
C ALA A 189 -13.11 -8.66 5.22
N ASP A 190 -13.59 -9.44 4.27
CA ASP A 190 -14.10 -10.79 4.53
C ASP A 190 -12.97 -11.84 4.64
N GLY A 191 -11.77 -11.54 4.10
CA GLY A 191 -10.64 -12.48 4.11
C GLY A 191 -9.28 -11.79 4.03
N PHE A 192 -8.23 -12.61 4.05
CA PHE A 192 -6.89 -12.16 3.72
C PHE A 192 -6.68 -12.18 2.22
N HIS A 193 -6.07 -11.11 1.71
CA HIS A 193 -5.66 -10.96 0.32
C HIS A 193 -4.18 -10.63 0.25
N LEU A 194 -3.54 -10.97 -0.86
CA LEU A 194 -2.17 -10.61 -1.16
C LEU A 194 -2.17 -9.34 -2.01
N PHE A 195 -1.50 -8.30 -1.53
CA PHE A 195 -1.28 -7.08 -2.28
C PHE A 195 0.21 -6.96 -2.59
N ALA A 196 0.54 -6.63 -3.83
CA ALA A 196 1.94 -6.54 -4.22
C ALA A 196 2.19 -5.49 -5.30
N VAL A 197 3.38 -4.93 -5.30
CA VAL A 197 3.97 -4.19 -6.41
C VAL A 197 5.26 -4.88 -6.85
N GLU A 198 5.44 -5.02 -8.16
CA GLU A 198 6.72 -5.34 -8.78
C GLU A 198 7.19 -4.11 -9.53
N TRP A 199 8.32 -3.56 -9.14
CA TRP A 199 8.79 -2.32 -9.76
C TRP A 199 10.27 -2.41 -10.13
N ASP A 200 10.60 -1.84 -11.28
CA ASP A 200 11.94 -1.73 -11.83
C ASP A 200 12.22 -0.30 -12.35
N THR A 201 13.33 -0.09 -13.04
CA THR A 201 13.71 1.21 -13.58
C THR A 201 12.77 1.76 -14.67
N ASN A 202 11.83 0.95 -15.18
CA ASN A 202 11.01 1.29 -16.34
C ASN A 202 9.52 1.29 -16.05
N GLN A 203 9.07 0.53 -15.04
CA GLN A 203 7.64 0.33 -14.76
C GLN A 203 7.40 -0.16 -13.34
N ALA A 204 6.15 0.00 -12.88
CA ALA A 204 5.60 -0.66 -11.71
C ALA A 204 4.32 -1.42 -12.08
N ARG A 205 4.15 -2.63 -11.55
CA ARG A 205 3.02 -3.53 -11.79
C ARG A 205 2.37 -3.86 -10.46
N PHE A 206 1.06 -3.60 -10.36
CA PHE A 206 0.29 -3.76 -9.13
C PHE A 206 -0.62 -4.97 -9.19
N TYR A 207 -0.65 -5.73 -8.10
CA TYR A 207 -1.36 -7.01 -8.03
C TYR A 207 -2.27 -7.09 -6.82
N VAL A 208 -3.43 -7.69 -7.03
CA VAL A 208 -4.29 -8.23 -5.96
C VAL A 208 -4.36 -9.75 -6.16
N ASP A 209 -3.94 -10.50 -5.14
CA ASP A 209 -3.77 -11.95 -5.23
C ASP A 209 -2.84 -12.31 -6.42
N SER A 210 -3.36 -12.99 -7.43
CA SER A 210 -2.61 -13.30 -8.66
C SER A 210 -2.95 -12.38 -9.84
N THR A 211 -3.82 -11.39 -9.64
CA THR A 211 -4.32 -10.53 -10.71
C THR A 211 -3.50 -9.26 -10.84
N LEU A 212 -2.82 -9.10 -11.98
CA LEU A 212 -2.25 -7.81 -12.37
C LEU A 212 -3.39 -6.89 -12.79
N TYR A 213 -3.55 -5.74 -12.11
CA TYR A 213 -4.64 -4.80 -12.42
C TYR A 213 -4.16 -3.43 -12.91
N GLU A 214 -2.89 -3.10 -12.66
CA GLU A 214 -2.31 -1.81 -13.08
C GLU A 214 -0.86 -1.99 -13.51
N THR A 215 -0.45 -1.22 -14.54
CA THR A 215 0.95 -1.06 -14.95
C THR A 215 1.22 0.41 -15.20
N VAL A 216 2.09 0.99 -14.41
CA VAL A 216 2.57 2.37 -14.56
C VAL A 216 3.92 2.34 -15.26
N ASN A 217 3.99 2.80 -16.52
CA ASN A 217 5.26 2.88 -17.24
C ASN A 217 5.95 4.22 -17.00
N LYS A 218 7.26 4.20 -16.90
CA LYS A 218 8.09 5.41 -16.79
C LYS A 218 7.82 6.38 -17.95
N SER A 219 7.63 5.86 -19.16
CA SER A 219 7.27 6.66 -20.34
C SER A 219 6.00 7.48 -20.12
N ASP A 220 5.01 6.95 -19.40
CA ASP A 220 3.73 7.62 -19.18
C ASP A 220 3.85 8.70 -18.08
N VAL A 221 4.71 8.47 -17.09
CA VAL A 221 4.99 9.43 -16.01
C VAL A 221 5.77 10.65 -16.55
N ILE A 222 6.83 10.45 -17.32
CA ILE A 222 7.68 11.54 -17.81
C ILE A 222 7.00 12.47 -18.81
N THR A 223 5.85 12.10 -19.38
CA THR A 223 5.06 12.99 -20.26
C THR A 223 4.43 14.15 -19.49
N SER A 224 4.22 14.00 -18.17
CA SER A 224 3.51 14.97 -17.32
C SER A 224 4.17 15.17 -15.95
N GLY A 225 5.38 14.67 -15.73
CA GLY A 225 6.09 14.76 -14.47
C GLY A 225 7.52 14.25 -14.56
N GLN A 226 8.07 13.87 -13.41
CA GLN A 226 9.39 13.28 -13.30
C GLN A 226 9.31 11.87 -12.70
N TRP A 227 10.14 10.97 -13.21
CA TRP A 227 10.32 9.66 -12.61
C TRP A 227 11.34 9.76 -11.48
N VAL A 228 10.86 9.65 -10.24
CA VAL A 228 11.68 9.76 -9.01
C VAL A 228 11.80 8.44 -8.26
N PHE A 229 11.53 7.32 -8.93
CA PHE A 229 11.38 6.01 -8.29
C PHE A 229 12.64 5.12 -8.42
N ASP A 230 13.80 5.68 -8.78
CA ASP A 230 15.06 4.94 -8.95
C ASP A 230 15.97 5.01 -7.71
N HIS A 231 15.39 5.07 -6.50
CA HIS A 231 16.12 5.09 -5.23
C HIS A 231 15.36 4.24 -4.16
N PRO A 232 15.95 4.00 -2.97
CA PRO A 232 15.28 3.19 -1.95
C PRO A 232 14.02 3.83 -1.38
N PHE A 233 13.00 2.98 -1.15
CA PHE A 233 11.75 3.29 -0.48
C PHE A 233 11.59 2.45 0.77
N PHE A 234 11.04 3.03 1.84
CA PHE A 234 10.68 2.31 3.06
C PHE A 234 9.18 2.01 3.09
N ILE A 235 8.81 1.00 3.87
CA ILE A 235 7.44 0.49 3.96
C ILE A 235 6.68 1.24 5.04
N ILE A 236 5.39 1.51 4.79
CA ILE A 236 4.44 2.05 5.76
C ILE A 236 3.17 1.18 5.78
N LEU A 237 2.68 0.91 7.00
CA LEU A 237 1.41 0.26 7.29
C LEU A 237 0.62 1.13 8.25
N ASN A 238 -0.60 1.52 7.89
CA ASN A 238 -1.47 2.30 8.79
C ASN A 238 -2.94 2.07 8.52
N VAL A 239 -3.76 2.49 9.48
CA VAL A 239 -5.19 2.72 9.27
C VAL A 239 -5.50 4.14 9.70
N ALA A 240 -5.82 5.01 8.76
CA ALA A 240 -6.34 6.34 9.05
C ALA A 240 -7.84 6.28 9.36
N VAL A 241 -8.33 7.29 10.06
CA VAL A 241 -9.75 7.49 10.38
C VAL A 241 -10.18 8.85 9.90
N GLY A 242 -11.19 8.89 9.05
CA GLY A 242 -11.61 10.14 8.43
C GLY A 242 -10.60 10.65 7.40
N GLY A 243 -10.83 11.84 6.93
CA GLY A 243 -9.98 12.50 5.94
C GLY A 243 -10.76 13.01 4.74
N SER A 244 -10.06 13.75 3.88
CA SER A 244 -10.67 14.39 2.71
C SER A 244 -11.19 13.38 1.68
N TRP A 245 -10.63 12.18 1.63
CA TRP A 245 -11.03 11.15 0.69
C TRP A 245 -12.09 10.19 1.26
N PRO A 246 -11.88 9.48 2.38
CA PRO A 246 -12.87 8.56 2.92
C PRO A 246 -14.09 9.26 3.56
N GLY A 247 -14.00 10.55 3.86
CA GLY A 247 -14.97 11.25 4.71
C GLY A 247 -14.87 10.82 6.17
N SER A 248 -15.73 11.38 7.02
CA SER A 248 -15.76 11.03 8.44
C SER A 248 -16.51 9.72 8.70
N PRO A 249 -16.16 8.98 9.78
CA PRO A 249 -17.01 7.93 10.32
C PRO A 249 -18.44 8.44 10.59
N ASP A 250 -19.41 7.57 10.47
CA ASP A 250 -20.81 7.86 10.76
C ASP A 250 -21.41 6.80 11.72
N SER A 251 -22.72 6.86 11.95
CA SER A 251 -23.41 5.93 12.87
C SER A 251 -23.35 4.45 12.43
N THR A 252 -22.93 4.16 11.21
CA THR A 252 -22.77 2.79 10.70
C THR A 252 -21.36 2.24 10.94
N THR A 253 -20.41 3.10 11.31
CA THR A 253 -19.03 2.69 11.59
C THR A 253 -18.91 2.11 12.97
N VAL A 254 -18.58 0.83 13.06
CA VAL A 254 -18.43 0.11 14.33
C VAL A 254 -16.96 0.09 14.73
N PHE A 255 -16.64 0.53 15.95
CA PHE A 255 -15.32 0.45 16.54
C PHE A 255 -15.25 -0.61 17.65
N PRO A 256 -14.07 -1.23 17.91
CA PRO A 256 -12.81 -1.04 17.19
C PRO A 256 -12.81 -1.72 15.82
N GLN A 257 -12.02 -1.19 14.88
CA GLN A 257 -11.72 -1.80 13.58
C GLN A 257 -10.26 -2.25 13.54
N GLN A 258 -9.97 -3.29 12.76
CA GLN A 258 -8.63 -3.88 12.72
C GLN A 258 -8.17 -4.13 11.28
N MET A 259 -6.95 -3.72 10.97
CA MET A 259 -6.17 -4.31 9.89
C MET A 259 -5.30 -5.42 10.47
N ARG A 260 -5.31 -6.60 9.86
CA ARG A 260 -4.47 -7.73 10.25
C ARG A 260 -3.49 -8.03 9.13
N VAL A 261 -2.22 -8.11 9.45
CA VAL A 261 -1.14 -8.39 8.49
C VAL A 261 -0.48 -9.70 8.88
N ASP A 262 -0.59 -10.71 8.01
CA ASP A 262 -0.02 -12.04 8.19
C ASP A 262 1.51 -11.99 7.99
N TYR A 263 1.93 -11.35 6.91
CA TYR A 263 3.34 -11.08 6.65
C TYR A 263 3.54 -9.88 5.74
N VAL A 264 4.76 -9.34 5.78
CA VAL A 264 5.31 -8.44 4.76
C VAL A 264 6.62 -9.04 4.27
N ARG A 265 6.79 -9.13 2.94
CA ARG A 265 7.98 -9.71 2.30
C ARG A 265 8.46 -8.82 1.18
N VAL A 266 9.78 -8.72 1.05
CA VAL A 266 10.44 -7.98 -0.02
C VAL A 266 11.45 -8.88 -0.72
N TYR A 267 11.46 -8.82 -2.03
CA TYR A 267 12.29 -9.64 -2.90
C TYR A 267 13.02 -8.79 -3.93
N GLN A 268 14.13 -9.35 -4.42
CA GLN A 268 14.91 -8.80 -5.54
C GLN A 268 15.27 -9.87 -6.55
#